data_eccb5691d1ca8c59c59b6cba594844a1
#
_entry.id   eccb5691d1ca8c59c59b6cba594844a1
#
_cell.length_a   1.000
_cell.length_b   1.000
_cell.length_c   1.000
_cell.angle_alpha   90.00
_cell.angle_beta   90.00
_cell.angle_gamma   90.00
#
_symmetry.space_group_name_H-M   'P 1'
#
loop_
_entity.id
_entity.type
_entity.pdbx_description
1 polymer ?
#
loop_
_entity_poly.entity_id
_entity_poly.type
_entity_poly.pdbx_seq_one_letter_code
_entity_poly.pdbx_strand_id
1 'polypeptide(L)'
;MASTFSPVVVIPCRNHGATIEKVLDGLMPLGLSVIIVDDGSETKTRDILSKLEKDRKEVTLIRHETNLGKGGAVLSALNMAQEKGFTHALQVDADGQHNLDDVPILLKHAQIKPDVLWSAKPIFDQSIPKKRLIGRYITHFWIWIETLSFDIEDGLCGFRVYPIKQTLEVIRKHYVGMFMDFDPEIMVRLYWSGVDVRFIPSKVIYPVGGYSNFRLWEDNLRISKMHAKLFIESPLGWPMRIKRLLKISRDTNVHWSTISERRGTAGMKILWNLYRVGGYRLFKLIAVPVTAFYYFSGQQARSCSRRYLDRVAKKRELLGVAATPLSGFQHFLAFTHGMIDRLAAWASDLKFDNDVIFLDEESREVLLTKSQTGRGKLIFVSHFGVPDALRAFAQHELSQRVTTLVFQKHSPGFTEFIKEISPDFSRDIIAVDDIGIETAAHLEEVIGRGDWVAIAADRTPNNQKNRTIRTVTVPFLDHDAPFPVGPFVLANLLKCEVVTLFAVREGQKLLISCRPFASEISLPRRTRDEALQAYVTRWAEILEAQALAHPYQWFNFYDFWHEDDKE
;
A
#
# COMPACT_ATOMS: atom_id res chain seq x y z
N MET A 1 -19.46 34.53 7.50
CA MET A 1 -19.97 34.25 6.15
C MET A 1 -18.95 33.34 5.48
N ALA A 2 -19.34 32.15 5.04
CA ALA A 2 -18.48 31.31 4.25
C ALA A 2 -18.19 32.03 2.94
N SER A 3 -16.92 32.26 2.59
CA SER A 3 -16.55 32.87 1.31
C SER A 3 -17.08 31.98 0.18
N THR A 4 -17.82 32.57 -0.74
CA THR A 4 -18.31 31.86 -1.93
C THR A 4 -17.11 31.32 -2.71
N PHE A 5 -17.16 30.04 -3.13
CA PHE A 5 -16.11 29.43 -3.94
C PHE A 5 -15.91 30.22 -5.26
N SER A 6 -14.75 30.81 -5.41
CA SER A 6 -14.41 31.65 -6.57
C SER A 6 -13.03 31.22 -7.11
N PRO A 7 -13.00 30.32 -8.11
CA PRO A 7 -11.76 29.81 -8.68
C PRO A 7 -11.23 30.70 -9.81
N VAL A 8 -9.90 30.69 -9.99
CA VAL A 8 -9.21 31.28 -11.13
C VAL A 8 -8.19 30.28 -11.68
N VAL A 9 -7.94 30.29 -12.98
CA VAL A 9 -6.86 29.51 -13.58
C VAL A 9 -5.56 30.32 -13.54
N VAL A 10 -4.46 29.69 -13.15
CA VAL A 10 -3.11 30.31 -13.15
C VAL A 10 -2.18 29.50 -14.04
N ILE A 11 -1.53 30.17 -14.99
CA ILE A 11 -0.67 29.55 -16.01
C ILE A 11 0.73 30.18 -15.97
N PRO A 12 1.72 29.53 -15.35
CA PRO A 12 3.11 29.91 -15.49
C PRO A 12 3.57 29.62 -16.93
N CYS A 13 4.06 30.61 -17.63
CA CYS A 13 4.46 30.50 -19.04
C CYS A 13 5.87 31.00 -19.25
N ARG A 14 6.74 30.17 -19.85
CA ARG A 14 8.05 30.57 -20.32
C ARG A 14 8.37 29.85 -21.62
N ASN A 15 8.45 30.63 -22.72
CA ASN A 15 8.76 30.14 -24.07
C ASN A 15 7.80 29.06 -24.62
N HIS A 16 6.55 29.06 -24.12
CA HIS A 16 5.49 28.14 -24.58
C HIS A 16 4.48 28.80 -25.52
N GLY A 17 4.91 29.78 -26.32
CA GLY A 17 4.03 30.46 -27.28
C GLY A 17 3.32 29.57 -28.27
N ALA A 18 3.91 28.44 -28.64
CA ALA A 18 3.32 27.50 -29.59
C ALA A 18 2.14 26.69 -29.00
N THR A 19 2.04 26.51 -27.67
CA THR A 19 1.06 25.64 -27.00
C THR A 19 0.02 26.41 -26.21
N ILE A 20 0.34 27.61 -25.74
CA ILE A 20 -0.48 28.40 -24.82
C ILE A 20 -1.87 28.72 -25.39
N GLU A 21 -1.99 29.00 -26.68
CA GLU A 21 -3.25 29.30 -27.32
C GLU A 21 -4.20 28.11 -27.27
N LYS A 22 -3.68 26.90 -27.57
CA LYS A 22 -4.44 25.67 -27.48
C LYS A 22 -4.89 25.36 -26.04
N VAL A 23 -4.04 25.63 -25.05
CA VAL A 23 -4.38 25.47 -23.63
C VAL A 23 -5.53 26.41 -23.25
N LEU A 24 -5.45 27.68 -23.68
CA LEU A 24 -6.51 28.64 -23.43
C LEU A 24 -7.82 28.25 -24.13
N ASP A 25 -7.76 27.79 -25.39
CA ASP A 25 -8.96 27.34 -26.12
C ASP A 25 -9.70 26.21 -25.40
N GLY A 26 -8.96 25.30 -24.77
CA GLY A 26 -9.54 24.24 -23.93
C GLY A 26 -10.15 24.74 -22.61
N LEU A 27 -9.68 25.87 -22.07
CA LEU A 27 -10.14 26.45 -20.81
C LEU A 27 -11.30 27.44 -20.99
N MET A 28 -11.39 28.15 -22.12
CA MET A 28 -12.42 29.18 -22.38
C MET A 28 -13.86 28.68 -22.21
N PRO A 29 -14.23 27.46 -22.66
CA PRO A 29 -15.60 26.95 -22.48
C PRO A 29 -16.04 26.85 -21.02
N LEU A 30 -15.11 26.86 -20.07
CA LEU A 30 -15.39 26.77 -18.63
C LEU A 30 -15.78 28.11 -18.01
N GLY A 31 -15.64 29.24 -18.74
CA GLY A 31 -16.01 30.58 -18.28
C GLY A 31 -15.19 31.07 -17.09
N LEU A 32 -13.94 30.59 -16.91
CA LEU A 32 -13.08 30.95 -15.81
C LEU A 32 -12.17 32.12 -16.17
N SER A 33 -11.89 32.98 -15.20
CA SER A 33 -10.81 33.96 -15.33
C SER A 33 -9.46 33.25 -15.36
N VAL A 34 -8.51 33.76 -16.16
CA VAL A 34 -7.18 33.19 -16.34
C VAL A 34 -6.12 34.24 -16.03
N ILE A 35 -5.16 33.92 -15.19
CA ILE A 35 -3.98 34.73 -14.94
C ILE A 35 -2.78 34.00 -15.56
N ILE A 36 -2.19 34.60 -16.59
CA ILE A 36 -0.95 34.10 -17.22
C ILE A 36 0.22 34.89 -16.65
N VAL A 37 1.29 34.20 -16.29
CA VAL A 37 2.54 34.85 -15.87
C VAL A 37 3.63 34.53 -16.88
N ASP A 38 4.05 35.53 -17.60
CA ASP A 38 5.20 35.49 -18.52
C ASP A 38 6.49 35.59 -17.71
N ASP A 39 7.16 34.48 -17.49
CA ASP A 39 8.36 34.39 -16.66
C ASP A 39 9.65 34.63 -17.48
N GLY A 40 9.76 35.82 -18.04
CA GLY A 40 10.93 36.24 -18.82
C GLY A 40 11.08 35.46 -20.13
N SER A 41 9.99 35.34 -20.90
CA SER A 41 10.03 34.71 -22.23
C SER A 41 10.74 35.56 -23.28
N GLU A 42 11.12 34.91 -24.36
CA GLU A 42 11.65 35.56 -25.58
C GLU A 42 10.55 36.37 -26.31
N THR A 43 10.98 37.34 -27.13
CA THR A 43 10.12 38.30 -27.83
C THR A 43 8.92 37.62 -28.53
N LYS A 44 9.18 36.55 -29.27
CA LYS A 44 8.11 35.81 -29.99
C LYS A 44 6.98 35.36 -29.08
N THR A 45 7.29 34.81 -27.92
CA THR A 45 6.27 34.36 -26.92
C THR A 45 5.61 35.58 -26.27
N ARG A 46 6.38 36.63 -25.96
CA ARG A 46 5.85 37.89 -25.40
C ARG A 46 4.79 38.52 -26.30
N ASP A 47 5.02 38.55 -27.61
CA ASP A 47 4.08 39.12 -28.59
C ASP A 47 2.78 38.29 -28.64
N ILE A 48 2.88 36.95 -28.63
CA ILE A 48 1.71 36.06 -28.58
C ILE A 48 0.92 36.34 -27.32
N LEU A 49 1.55 36.38 -26.14
CA LEU A 49 0.87 36.63 -24.88
C LEU A 49 0.20 38.00 -24.82
N SER A 50 0.83 39.05 -25.39
CA SER A 50 0.21 40.38 -25.49
C SER A 50 -1.04 40.38 -26.37
N LYS A 51 -1.01 39.61 -27.46
CA LYS A 51 -2.17 39.47 -28.34
C LYS A 51 -3.30 38.75 -27.63
N LEU A 52 -3.01 37.64 -26.95
CA LEU A 52 -3.99 36.86 -26.19
C LEU A 52 -4.68 37.69 -25.10
N GLU A 53 -3.96 38.53 -24.37
CA GLU A 53 -4.54 39.44 -23.38
C GLU A 53 -5.49 40.46 -24.01
N LYS A 54 -5.14 41.00 -25.17
CA LYS A 54 -5.99 41.99 -25.90
C LYS A 54 -7.25 41.35 -26.48
N ASP A 55 -7.11 40.11 -27.00
CA ASP A 55 -8.19 39.42 -27.72
C ASP A 55 -9.15 38.70 -26.78
N ARG A 56 -8.80 38.44 -25.49
CA ARG A 56 -9.56 37.67 -24.52
C ARG A 56 -9.72 38.41 -23.20
N LYS A 57 -10.94 38.87 -22.90
CA LYS A 57 -11.27 39.65 -21.69
C LYS A 57 -11.07 38.88 -20.38
N GLU A 58 -11.12 37.55 -20.45
CA GLU A 58 -10.95 36.66 -19.31
C GLU A 58 -9.48 36.50 -18.89
N VAL A 59 -8.54 36.91 -19.75
CA VAL A 59 -7.09 36.77 -19.57
C VAL A 59 -6.51 38.03 -18.93
N THR A 60 -5.77 37.85 -17.87
CA THR A 60 -4.90 38.87 -17.25
C THR A 60 -3.45 38.41 -17.38
N LEU A 61 -2.56 39.27 -17.84
CA LEU A 61 -1.15 38.98 -18.05
C LEU A 61 -0.29 39.68 -16.99
N ILE A 62 0.56 38.88 -16.31
CA ILE A 62 1.68 39.41 -15.49
C ILE A 62 2.97 39.17 -16.23
N ARG A 63 3.89 40.12 -16.18
CA ARG A 63 5.21 40.00 -16.82
C ARG A 63 6.34 40.11 -15.80
N HIS A 64 7.26 39.18 -15.86
CA HIS A 64 8.55 39.29 -15.21
C HIS A 64 9.61 39.74 -16.19
N GLU A 65 10.45 40.68 -15.80
CA GLU A 65 11.59 41.15 -16.61
C GLU A 65 12.63 40.03 -16.81
N THR A 66 12.79 39.19 -15.77
CA THR A 66 13.72 38.07 -15.77
C THR A 66 13.04 36.81 -15.32
N ASN A 67 13.65 35.66 -15.62
CA ASN A 67 13.13 34.34 -15.15
C ASN A 67 13.26 34.22 -13.63
N LEU A 68 12.14 34.26 -12.94
CA LEU A 68 12.02 34.00 -11.48
C LEU A 68 11.76 32.53 -11.14
N GLY A 69 11.53 31.68 -12.16
CA GLY A 69 11.21 30.27 -12.03
C GLY A 69 9.72 29.99 -11.90
N LYS A 70 9.37 28.72 -12.10
CA LYS A 70 7.97 28.28 -12.04
C LYS A 70 7.27 28.69 -10.74
N GLY A 71 7.93 28.49 -9.60
CA GLY A 71 7.42 28.89 -8.29
C GLY A 71 7.22 30.39 -8.16
N GLY A 72 8.16 31.20 -8.68
CA GLY A 72 8.04 32.65 -8.72
C GLY A 72 6.83 33.09 -9.54
N ALA A 73 6.61 32.49 -10.69
CA ALA A 73 5.43 32.76 -11.52
C ALA A 73 4.12 32.37 -10.84
N VAL A 74 4.07 31.19 -10.21
CA VAL A 74 2.88 30.76 -9.45
C VAL A 74 2.61 31.70 -8.27
N LEU A 75 3.64 32.11 -7.53
CA LEU A 75 3.50 33.06 -6.42
C LEU A 75 2.93 34.42 -6.88
N SER A 76 3.43 34.97 -7.99
CA SER A 76 2.89 36.21 -8.55
C SER A 76 1.42 36.07 -8.94
N ALA A 77 1.05 34.96 -9.55
CA ALA A 77 -0.35 34.66 -9.89
C ALA A 77 -1.24 34.52 -8.65
N LEU A 78 -0.78 33.82 -7.60
CA LEU A 78 -1.53 33.64 -6.35
C LEU A 78 -1.75 34.97 -5.62
N ASN A 79 -0.77 35.87 -5.58
CA ASN A 79 -0.92 37.19 -4.98
C ASN A 79 -1.95 38.02 -5.74
N MET A 80 -1.87 38.09 -7.06
CA MET A 80 -2.87 38.80 -7.88
C MET A 80 -4.27 38.15 -7.74
N ALA A 81 -4.35 36.84 -7.68
CA ALA A 81 -5.61 36.15 -7.46
C ALA A 81 -6.23 36.52 -6.11
N GLN A 82 -5.41 36.63 -5.04
CA GLN A 82 -5.86 37.10 -3.73
C GLN A 82 -6.35 38.54 -3.76
N GLU A 83 -5.61 39.44 -4.42
CA GLU A 83 -5.98 40.86 -4.61
C GLU A 83 -7.30 41.03 -5.34
N LYS A 84 -7.56 40.19 -6.35
CA LYS A 84 -8.82 40.15 -7.10
C LYS A 84 -9.97 39.44 -6.37
N GLY A 85 -9.75 38.92 -5.15
CA GLY A 85 -10.78 38.28 -4.32
C GLY A 85 -11.10 36.83 -4.69
N PHE A 86 -10.27 36.15 -5.49
CA PHE A 86 -10.42 34.72 -5.75
C PHE A 86 -10.03 33.90 -4.51
N THR A 87 -10.71 32.77 -4.34
CA THR A 87 -10.50 31.88 -3.19
C THR A 87 -9.61 30.68 -3.52
N HIS A 88 -9.66 30.23 -4.78
CA HIS A 88 -8.93 29.06 -5.25
C HIS A 88 -8.21 29.34 -6.55
N ALA A 89 -7.01 28.78 -6.70
CA ALA A 89 -6.22 28.89 -7.94
C ALA A 89 -5.97 27.49 -8.52
N LEU A 90 -6.47 27.26 -9.72
CA LEU A 90 -6.16 26.07 -10.51
C LEU A 90 -4.90 26.33 -11.32
N GLN A 91 -3.78 25.70 -10.98
CA GLN A 91 -2.57 25.74 -11.79
C GLN A 91 -2.69 24.79 -12.97
N VAL A 92 -2.36 25.30 -14.17
CA VAL A 92 -2.24 24.54 -15.41
C VAL A 92 -0.92 24.93 -16.08
N ASP A 93 -0.10 23.96 -16.50
CA ASP A 93 1.15 24.26 -17.17
C ASP A 93 0.91 24.62 -18.66
N ALA A 94 1.71 25.55 -19.21
CA ALA A 94 1.54 26.07 -20.56
C ALA A 94 1.97 25.11 -21.68
N ASP A 95 2.55 23.93 -21.33
CA ASP A 95 3.10 22.96 -22.27
C ASP A 95 2.05 22.05 -22.94
N GLY A 96 0.80 22.10 -22.46
CA GLY A 96 -0.32 21.34 -23.01
C GLY A 96 -0.31 19.85 -22.70
N GLN A 97 0.43 19.41 -21.66
CA GLN A 97 0.49 18.00 -21.26
C GLN A 97 -0.68 17.56 -20.39
N HIS A 98 -1.40 18.49 -19.76
CA HIS A 98 -2.52 18.19 -18.88
C HIS A 98 -3.81 17.90 -19.65
N ASN A 99 -4.56 16.91 -19.19
CA ASN A 99 -5.92 16.65 -19.70
C ASN A 99 -6.89 17.68 -19.12
N LEU A 100 -7.31 18.65 -19.93
CA LEU A 100 -8.18 19.73 -19.49
C LEU A 100 -9.63 19.27 -19.20
N ASP A 101 -10.05 18.09 -19.67
CA ASP A 101 -11.36 17.50 -19.33
C ASP A 101 -11.47 17.19 -17.83
N ASP A 102 -10.35 17.10 -17.11
CA ASP A 102 -10.32 16.86 -15.66
C ASP A 102 -10.51 18.15 -14.83
N VAL A 103 -10.46 19.34 -15.45
CA VAL A 103 -10.65 20.63 -14.75
C VAL A 103 -11.97 20.72 -14.01
N PRO A 104 -13.14 20.41 -14.63
CA PRO A 104 -14.42 20.45 -13.93
C PRO A 104 -14.46 19.50 -12.72
N ILE A 105 -13.78 18.34 -12.81
CA ILE A 105 -13.73 17.34 -11.73
C ILE A 105 -12.92 17.90 -10.56
N LEU A 106 -11.74 18.45 -10.82
CA LEU A 106 -10.89 19.08 -9.81
C LEU A 106 -11.61 20.22 -9.09
N LEU A 107 -12.25 21.13 -9.84
CA LEU A 107 -12.97 22.26 -9.29
C LEU A 107 -14.21 21.82 -8.47
N LYS A 108 -14.95 20.81 -8.91
CA LYS A 108 -16.06 20.25 -8.15
C LYS A 108 -15.60 19.69 -6.80
N HIS A 109 -14.51 18.96 -6.78
CA HIS A 109 -13.93 18.46 -5.54
C HIS A 109 -13.45 19.58 -4.62
N ALA A 110 -12.80 20.61 -5.16
CA ALA A 110 -12.38 21.78 -4.41
C ALA A 110 -13.55 22.60 -3.86
N GLN A 111 -14.66 22.68 -4.58
CA GLN A 111 -15.88 23.33 -4.10
C GLN A 111 -16.52 22.58 -2.92
N ILE A 112 -16.53 21.23 -2.96
CA ILE A 112 -17.09 20.39 -1.88
C ILE A 112 -16.20 20.46 -0.62
N LYS A 113 -14.86 20.50 -0.81
CA LYS A 113 -13.88 20.55 0.28
C LYS A 113 -12.87 21.68 0.02
N PRO A 114 -13.22 22.94 0.36
CA PRO A 114 -12.43 24.11 -0.03
C PRO A 114 -11.09 24.23 0.71
N ASP A 115 -10.93 23.59 1.86
CA ASP A 115 -9.69 23.66 2.64
C ASP A 115 -8.66 22.59 2.24
N VAL A 116 -8.91 21.84 1.14
CA VAL A 116 -8.07 20.73 0.66
C VAL A 116 -7.29 21.19 -0.57
N LEU A 117 -5.98 20.85 -0.62
CA LEU A 117 -5.20 20.92 -1.84
C LEU A 117 -5.57 19.72 -2.73
N TRP A 118 -6.22 19.98 -3.85
CA TRP A 118 -6.56 18.95 -4.84
C TRP A 118 -5.51 18.92 -5.94
N SER A 119 -4.94 17.78 -6.24
CA SER A 119 -3.92 17.60 -7.27
C SER A 119 -4.26 16.45 -8.20
N ALA A 120 -3.83 16.56 -9.45
CA ALA A 120 -3.86 15.43 -10.36
C ALA A 120 -2.74 14.44 -10.01
N LYS A 121 -3.06 13.14 -10.08
CA LYS A 121 -2.10 12.04 -10.07
C LYS A 121 -1.90 11.58 -11.50
N PRO A 122 -0.73 11.80 -12.10
CA PRO A 122 -0.49 11.42 -13.48
C PRO A 122 -0.60 9.90 -13.70
N ILE A 123 -1.40 9.52 -14.69
CA ILE A 123 -1.39 8.18 -15.27
C ILE A 123 -0.54 8.26 -16.53
N PHE A 124 0.61 7.62 -16.49
CA PHE A 124 1.54 7.59 -17.61
C PHE A 124 1.26 6.38 -18.50
N ASP A 125 1.38 6.59 -19.79
CA ASP A 125 1.43 5.53 -20.78
C ASP A 125 2.90 5.08 -21.02
N GLN A 126 3.13 4.25 -22.04
CA GLN A 126 4.47 3.75 -22.38
C GLN A 126 5.41 4.83 -22.95
N SER A 127 4.91 6.05 -23.21
CA SER A 127 5.70 7.16 -23.80
C SER A 127 6.61 7.87 -22.80
N ILE A 128 6.42 7.65 -21.47
CA ILE A 128 7.26 8.31 -20.46
C ILE A 128 8.71 7.82 -20.51
N PRO A 129 9.71 8.71 -20.58
CA PRO A 129 11.12 8.34 -20.51
C PRO A 129 11.46 7.70 -19.15
N LYS A 130 12.07 6.51 -19.15
CA LYS A 130 12.42 5.75 -17.92
C LYS A 130 13.18 6.58 -16.87
N LYS A 131 14.11 7.46 -17.33
CA LYS A 131 14.89 8.34 -16.45
C LYS A 131 14.00 9.33 -15.68
N ARG A 132 12.95 9.86 -16.30
CA ARG A 132 11.98 10.75 -15.63
C ARG A 132 11.16 10.00 -14.58
N LEU A 133 10.76 8.78 -14.90
CA LEU A 133 10.02 7.93 -13.97
C LEU A 133 10.84 7.60 -12.72
N ILE A 134 12.12 7.25 -12.88
CA ILE A 134 13.04 6.98 -11.77
C ILE A 134 13.21 8.22 -10.90
N GLY A 135 13.51 9.39 -11.50
CA GLY A 135 13.66 10.64 -10.75
C GLY A 135 12.40 11.00 -9.95
N ARG A 136 11.22 10.76 -10.52
CA ARG A 136 9.93 10.97 -9.85
C ARG A 136 9.77 10.08 -8.62
N TYR A 137 10.10 8.80 -8.72
CA TYR A 137 10.05 7.88 -7.57
C TYR A 137 11.04 8.24 -6.47
N ILE A 138 12.23 8.74 -6.81
CA ILE A 138 13.20 9.22 -5.82
C ILE A 138 12.62 10.40 -5.03
N THR A 139 12.00 11.37 -5.71
CA THR A 139 11.33 12.51 -5.07
C THR A 139 10.18 12.05 -4.18
N HIS A 140 9.34 11.11 -4.63
CA HIS A 140 8.24 10.57 -3.82
C HIS A 140 8.74 9.86 -2.57
N PHE A 141 9.82 9.08 -2.67
CA PHE A 141 10.45 8.41 -1.53
C PHE A 141 10.85 9.42 -0.44
N TRP A 142 11.50 10.53 -0.83
CA TRP A 142 11.86 11.58 0.12
C TRP A 142 10.63 12.27 0.73
N ILE A 143 9.64 12.60 -0.07
CA ILE A 143 8.38 13.19 0.42
C ILE A 143 7.72 12.29 1.48
N TRP A 144 7.70 10.98 1.28
CA TRP A 144 7.12 10.04 2.24
C TRP A 144 7.89 10.00 3.56
N ILE A 145 9.22 10.11 3.50
CA ILE A 145 10.06 10.23 4.71
C ILE A 145 9.77 11.56 5.42
N GLU A 146 9.78 12.67 4.70
CA GLU A 146 9.59 14.01 5.24
C GLU A 146 8.22 14.19 5.88
N THR A 147 7.19 13.60 5.29
CA THR A 147 5.81 13.68 5.80
C THR A 147 5.43 12.54 6.73
N LEU A 148 6.25 11.50 6.85
CA LEU A 148 5.92 10.23 7.49
C LEU A 148 4.54 9.72 7.02
N SER A 149 4.23 9.88 5.73
CA SER A 149 2.94 9.56 5.16
C SER A 149 3.05 9.19 3.68
N PHE A 150 2.12 8.37 3.22
CA PHE A 150 1.89 8.10 1.79
C PHE A 150 0.70 8.90 1.22
N ASP A 151 0.17 9.86 1.97
CA ASP A 151 -0.99 10.66 1.53
C ASP A 151 -0.67 11.51 0.30
N ILE A 152 0.62 11.92 0.14
CA ILE A 152 1.09 12.59 -1.05
C ILE A 152 1.50 11.54 -2.09
N GLU A 153 0.62 11.31 -3.05
CA GLU A 153 0.81 10.31 -4.10
C GLU A 153 1.69 10.80 -5.25
N ASP A 154 1.69 12.12 -5.51
CA ASP A 154 2.55 12.77 -6.49
C ASP A 154 2.84 14.22 -6.09
N GLY A 155 4.13 14.54 -5.87
CA GLY A 155 4.58 15.87 -5.51
C GLY A 155 5.04 16.75 -6.69
N LEU A 156 5.14 16.19 -7.90
CA LEU A 156 5.76 16.87 -9.06
C LEU A 156 4.74 17.33 -10.11
N CYS A 157 3.47 16.94 -9.98
CA CYS A 157 2.44 17.38 -10.91
C CYS A 157 1.98 18.79 -10.57
N GLY A 158 2.11 19.73 -11.53
CA GLY A 158 1.65 21.12 -11.37
C GLY A 158 0.15 21.28 -11.53
N PHE A 159 -0.58 20.28 -12.02
CA PHE A 159 -2.01 20.35 -12.24
C PHE A 159 -2.78 20.16 -10.92
N ARG A 160 -3.07 21.29 -10.23
CA ARG A 160 -3.64 21.28 -8.88
C ARG A 160 -4.45 22.54 -8.57
N VAL A 161 -5.39 22.41 -7.62
CA VAL A 161 -6.21 23.50 -7.09
C VAL A 161 -5.71 23.86 -5.71
N TYR A 162 -5.15 25.06 -5.58
CA TYR A 162 -4.66 25.62 -4.32
C TYR A 162 -5.77 26.38 -3.58
N PRO A 163 -5.97 26.16 -2.27
CA PRO A 163 -6.65 27.09 -1.40
C PRO A 163 -5.73 28.30 -1.19
N ILE A 164 -6.02 29.46 -1.85
CA ILE A 164 -5.10 30.60 -1.96
C ILE A 164 -4.64 31.12 -0.60
N LYS A 165 -5.57 31.33 0.33
CA LYS A 165 -5.26 31.88 1.66
C LYS A 165 -4.24 31.02 2.40
N GLN A 166 -4.51 29.73 2.53
CA GLN A 166 -3.64 28.79 3.25
C GLN A 166 -2.27 28.67 2.55
N THR A 167 -2.27 28.66 1.22
CA THR A 167 -1.04 28.55 0.44
C THR A 167 -0.14 29.78 0.64
N LEU A 168 -0.69 30.98 0.56
CA LEU A 168 0.08 32.21 0.77
C LEU A 168 0.54 32.37 2.24
N GLU A 169 -0.26 31.92 3.21
CA GLU A 169 0.16 31.89 4.62
C GLU A 169 1.39 31.01 4.84
N VAL A 170 1.46 29.85 4.18
CA VAL A 170 2.60 28.95 4.25
C VAL A 170 3.84 29.58 3.58
N ILE A 171 3.68 30.17 2.38
CA ILE A 171 4.79 30.80 1.64
C ILE A 171 5.36 32.02 2.42
N ARG A 172 4.52 32.78 3.12
CA ARG A 172 4.97 33.92 3.95
C ARG A 172 5.76 33.48 5.19
N LYS A 173 5.45 32.29 5.73
CA LYS A 173 6.11 31.77 6.94
C LYS A 173 7.41 31.02 6.64
N HIS A 174 7.56 30.49 5.46
CA HIS A 174 8.66 29.62 5.09
C HIS A 174 9.25 30.04 3.74
N TYR A 175 10.56 29.99 3.63
CA TYR A 175 11.20 30.11 2.33
C TYR A 175 10.88 28.85 1.51
N VAL A 176 10.25 29.02 0.37
CA VAL A 176 9.93 27.97 -0.60
C VAL A 176 10.77 28.18 -1.86
N GLY A 177 11.29 27.11 -2.44
CA GLY A 177 12.05 27.18 -3.70
C GLY A 177 11.21 27.80 -4.81
N MET A 178 11.85 28.54 -5.71
CA MET A 178 11.15 29.31 -6.75
C MET A 178 11.22 28.65 -8.14
N PHE A 179 11.96 27.57 -8.29
CA PHE A 179 12.13 26.87 -9.58
C PHE A 179 11.36 25.54 -9.61
N MET A 180 11.98 24.47 -10.10
CA MET A 180 11.35 23.13 -10.18
C MET A 180 11.22 22.44 -8.81
N ASP A 181 11.87 22.96 -7.80
CA ASP A 181 11.76 22.57 -6.40
C ASP A 181 10.47 23.11 -5.72
N PHE A 182 9.78 24.09 -6.32
CA PHE A 182 8.56 24.68 -5.77
C PHE A 182 7.45 23.65 -5.57
N ASP A 183 7.11 22.90 -6.62
CA ASP A 183 5.94 21.99 -6.61
C ASP A 183 5.98 20.93 -5.51
N PRO A 184 7.09 20.20 -5.28
CA PRO A 184 7.18 19.26 -4.16
C PRO A 184 7.29 19.97 -2.80
N GLU A 185 8.02 21.07 -2.68
CA GLU A 185 8.22 21.76 -1.41
C GLU A 185 6.92 22.36 -0.87
N ILE A 186 6.15 23.08 -1.71
CA ILE A 186 4.90 23.71 -1.26
C ILE A 186 3.88 22.67 -0.83
N MET A 187 3.82 21.52 -1.49
CA MET A 187 2.90 20.45 -1.12
C MET A 187 3.24 19.84 0.25
N VAL A 188 4.52 19.57 0.52
CA VAL A 188 4.98 19.08 1.83
C VAL A 188 4.68 20.10 2.93
N ARG A 189 4.97 21.38 2.70
CA ARG A 189 4.74 22.45 3.69
C ARG A 189 3.26 22.68 3.97
N LEU A 190 2.39 22.63 2.95
CA LEU A 190 0.94 22.67 3.14
C LEU A 190 0.46 21.45 3.95
N TYR A 191 0.99 20.27 3.66
CA TYR A 191 0.68 19.09 4.43
C TYR A 191 1.10 19.23 5.90
N TRP A 192 2.28 19.77 6.20
CA TRP A 192 2.75 20.04 7.56
C TRP A 192 1.91 21.13 8.26
N SER A 193 1.38 22.10 7.51
CA SER A 193 0.51 23.16 8.09
C SER A 193 -0.90 22.68 8.43
N GLY A 194 -1.25 21.43 8.07
CA GLY A 194 -2.56 20.85 8.35
C GLY A 194 -3.53 20.86 7.17
N VAL A 195 -3.14 21.38 6.00
CA VAL A 195 -3.94 21.29 4.76
C VAL A 195 -3.93 19.85 4.27
N ASP A 196 -5.11 19.26 4.12
CA ASP A 196 -5.23 17.93 3.51
C ASP A 196 -4.87 17.99 2.03
N VAL A 197 -4.20 16.91 1.55
CA VAL A 197 -3.86 16.74 0.13
C VAL A 197 -4.63 15.56 -0.43
N ARG A 198 -5.30 15.76 -1.56
CA ARG A 198 -6.10 14.73 -2.23
C ARG A 198 -5.78 14.68 -3.71
N PHE A 199 -5.93 13.52 -4.30
CA PHE A 199 -5.57 13.27 -5.68
C PHE A 199 -6.75 12.75 -6.49
N ILE A 200 -6.78 13.13 -7.78
CA ILE A 200 -7.60 12.49 -8.79
C ILE A 200 -6.69 11.92 -9.88
N PRO A 201 -6.99 10.75 -10.42
CA PRO A 201 -6.23 10.21 -11.55
C PRO A 201 -6.46 11.07 -12.80
N SER A 202 -5.37 11.44 -13.50
CA SER A 202 -5.41 12.24 -14.73
C SER A 202 -4.41 11.70 -15.75
N LYS A 203 -4.83 11.55 -16.99
CA LYS A 203 -3.95 11.12 -18.07
C LYS A 203 -2.99 12.25 -18.46
N VAL A 204 -1.73 11.94 -18.62
CA VAL A 204 -0.71 12.88 -19.11
C VAL A 204 -0.26 12.44 -20.49
N ILE A 205 -0.29 13.35 -21.44
CA ILE A 205 0.11 13.12 -22.83
C ILE A 205 1.45 13.79 -23.04
N TYR A 206 2.46 13.04 -23.46
CA TYR A 206 3.75 13.59 -23.87
C TYR A 206 3.73 13.82 -25.39
N PRO A 207 3.60 15.09 -25.86
CA PRO A 207 3.65 15.36 -27.29
C PRO A 207 5.05 15.06 -27.85
N VAL A 208 5.09 14.44 -29.02
CA VAL A 208 6.35 14.19 -29.75
C VAL A 208 6.99 15.54 -30.09
N GLY A 209 8.25 15.76 -29.65
CA GLY A 209 8.95 17.02 -29.85
C GLY A 209 8.65 18.12 -28.81
N GLY A 210 7.96 17.78 -27.70
CA GLY A 210 7.68 18.74 -26.62
C GLY A 210 8.95 19.32 -25.99
N TYR A 211 8.98 20.67 -25.83
CA TYR A 211 10.05 21.38 -25.16
C TYR A 211 9.90 21.34 -23.65
N SER A 212 10.97 21.05 -22.92
CA SER A 212 10.99 21.01 -21.46
C SER A 212 11.98 22.05 -20.92
N ASN A 213 11.52 22.90 -20.02
CA ASN A 213 12.39 23.87 -19.32
C ASN A 213 13.23 23.24 -18.19
N PHE A 214 13.11 21.93 -17.94
CA PHE A 214 13.87 21.23 -16.90
C PHE A 214 15.34 21.10 -17.23
N ARG A 215 16.20 21.67 -16.40
CA ARG A 215 17.66 21.61 -16.50
C ARG A 215 18.21 20.49 -15.65
N LEU A 216 18.68 19.41 -16.29
CA LEU A 216 18.97 18.14 -15.64
C LEU A 216 19.87 18.26 -14.39
N TRP A 217 20.96 19.03 -14.45
CA TRP A 217 21.89 19.16 -13.33
C TRP A 217 21.44 20.19 -12.30
N GLU A 218 21.05 21.38 -12.74
CA GLU A 218 20.69 22.48 -11.86
C GLU A 218 19.43 22.17 -11.05
N ASP A 219 18.39 21.64 -11.71
CA ASP A 219 17.11 21.37 -11.05
C ASP A 219 17.19 20.14 -10.16
N ASN A 220 17.94 19.09 -10.55
CA ASN A 220 18.18 17.96 -9.65
C ASN A 220 18.97 18.37 -8.40
N LEU A 221 19.95 19.27 -8.53
CA LEU A 221 20.68 19.79 -7.38
C LEU A 221 19.78 20.62 -6.47
N ARG A 222 18.88 21.47 -7.04
CA ARG A 222 17.89 22.25 -6.27
C ARG A 222 16.93 21.34 -5.54
N ILE A 223 16.37 20.35 -6.23
CA ILE A 223 15.46 19.34 -5.65
C ILE A 223 16.17 18.56 -4.53
N SER A 224 17.42 18.15 -4.73
CA SER A 224 18.21 17.45 -3.69
C SER A 224 18.45 18.32 -2.46
N LYS A 225 18.80 19.60 -2.65
CA LYS A 225 18.96 20.57 -1.55
C LYS A 225 17.64 20.82 -0.83
N MET A 226 16.54 20.92 -1.57
CA MET A 226 15.20 21.07 -1.01
C MET A 226 14.84 19.87 -0.13
N HIS A 227 15.05 18.64 -0.61
CA HIS A 227 14.82 17.44 0.19
C HIS A 227 15.71 17.38 1.43
N ALA A 228 17.00 17.71 1.32
CA ALA A 228 17.88 17.77 2.49
C ALA A 228 17.38 18.78 3.54
N LYS A 229 16.93 19.96 3.09
CA LYS A 229 16.33 20.99 3.96
C LYS A 229 15.03 20.46 4.62
N LEU A 230 14.10 19.93 3.83
CA LEU A 230 12.84 19.39 4.34
C LEU A 230 13.08 18.21 5.30
N PHE A 231 14.05 17.35 5.04
CA PHE A 231 14.42 16.26 5.92
C PHE A 231 14.91 16.77 7.29
N ILE A 232 15.76 17.80 7.32
CA ILE A 232 16.22 18.44 8.55
C ILE A 232 15.05 19.10 9.30
N GLU A 233 14.13 19.73 8.59
CA GLU A 233 12.95 20.40 9.15
C GLU A 233 11.80 19.42 9.48
N SER A 234 11.83 18.17 9.02
CA SER A 234 10.71 17.21 9.16
C SER A 234 10.23 16.99 10.59
N PRO A 235 11.08 17.02 11.64
CA PRO A 235 10.62 16.93 13.03
C PRO A 235 9.61 18.02 13.41
N LEU A 236 9.65 19.19 12.77
CA LEU A 236 8.68 20.28 13.00
C LEU A 236 7.28 19.92 12.45
N GLY A 237 7.19 19.09 11.43
CA GLY A 237 5.95 18.60 10.85
C GLY A 237 5.33 17.39 11.59
N TRP A 238 6.11 16.68 12.40
CA TRP A 238 5.66 15.47 13.09
C TRP A 238 4.49 15.67 14.06
N PRO A 239 4.39 16.78 14.85
CA PRO A 239 3.25 17.01 15.73
C PRO A 239 1.93 17.03 14.97
N MET A 240 1.88 17.64 13.80
CA MET A 240 0.68 17.64 12.95
C MET A 240 0.37 16.24 12.41
N ARG A 241 1.38 15.47 12.07
CA ARG A 241 1.22 14.07 11.64
C ARG A 241 0.65 13.20 12.76
N ILE A 242 1.20 13.34 13.97
CA ILE A 242 0.68 12.63 15.16
C ILE A 242 -0.78 13.01 15.40
N LYS A 243 -1.12 14.31 15.32
CA LYS A 243 -2.50 14.78 15.46
C LYS A 243 -3.44 14.20 14.40
N ARG A 244 -3.00 14.09 13.14
CA ARG A 244 -3.76 13.43 12.06
C ARG A 244 -3.97 11.95 12.34
N LEU A 245 -2.93 11.23 12.78
CA LEU A 245 -3.02 9.82 13.14
C LEU A 245 -4.01 9.59 14.27
N LEU A 246 -4.00 10.45 15.30
CA LEU A 246 -4.95 10.39 16.40
C LEU A 246 -6.39 10.72 15.97
N LYS A 247 -6.58 11.62 15.00
CA LYS A 247 -7.91 11.97 14.46
C LYS A 247 -8.47 10.80 13.62
N ILE A 248 -7.66 10.19 12.78
CA ILE A 248 -8.05 9.01 11.96
C ILE A 248 -8.49 7.86 12.87
N SER A 249 -7.84 7.69 14.03
CA SER A 249 -8.18 6.67 15.02
C SER A 249 -9.55 6.87 15.70
N ARG A 250 -10.06 8.09 15.73
CA ARG A 250 -11.40 8.39 16.33
C ARG A 250 -12.55 8.24 15.33
N ASP A 251 -12.27 8.36 14.02
CA ASP A 251 -13.31 8.43 12.99
C ASP A 251 -13.52 7.08 12.23
N THR A 252 -12.80 6.02 12.57
CA THR A 252 -12.84 4.78 11.78
C THR A 252 -13.08 3.52 12.59
N ASN A 253 -14.33 3.10 12.63
CA ASN A 253 -14.72 1.68 12.56
C ASN A 253 -14.45 1.13 11.12
N VAL A 254 -13.28 1.43 10.54
CA VAL A 254 -12.93 0.95 9.20
C VAL A 254 -12.13 -0.33 9.33
N HIS A 255 -12.77 -1.42 8.96
CA HIS A 255 -12.16 -2.75 8.92
C HIS A 255 -10.88 -2.77 8.08
N TRP A 256 -9.84 -3.48 8.55
CA TRP A 256 -8.51 -3.58 7.92
C TRP A 256 -8.54 -3.93 6.42
N SER A 257 -9.53 -4.69 5.96
CA SER A 257 -9.69 -5.07 4.55
C SER A 257 -9.96 -3.90 3.60
N THR A 258 -10.47 -2.76 4.12
CA THR A 258 -10.69 -1.55 3.32
C THR A 258 -9.47 -0.65 3.26
N ILE A 259 -8.45 -0.90 4.11
CA ILE A 259 -7.22 -0.10 4.19
C ILE A 259 -6.18 -0.59 3.15
N SER A 260 -6.26 -1.84 2.69
CA SER A 260 -5.18 -2.50 1.94
C SER A 260 -4.95 -1.97 0.52
N GLU A 261 -5.96 -1.50 -0.19
CA GLU A 261 -5.80 -1.19 -1.62
C GLU A 261 -5.41 0.26 -1.96
N ARG A 262 -5.48 1.17 -1.01
CA ARG A 262 -5.13 2.59 -1.28
C ARG A 262 -3.63 2.86 -1.46
N ARG A 263 -2.73 1.89 -1.20
CA ARG A 263 -1.28 2.14 -1.11
C ARG A 263 -0.40 1.39 -2.10
N GLY A 264 -0.95 0.79 -3.11
CA GLY A 264 -0.28 0.31 -4.32
C GLY A 264 0.91 -0.64 -4.15
N THR A 265 1.13 -1.48 -5.15
CA THR A 265 2.27 -2.41 -5.31
C THR A 265 3.64 -1.74 -5.35
N ALA A 266 3.70 -0.40 -5.48
CA ALA A 266 4.95 0.35 -5.58
C ALA A 266 5.88 0.12 -4.37
N GLY A 267 5.35 0.09 -3.15
CA GLY A 267 6.16 -0.21 -1.95
C GLY A 267 6.76 -1.61 -1.97
N MET A 268 6.00 -2.60 -2.40
CA MET A 268 6.48 -3.99 -2.55
C MET A 268 7.52 -4.10 -3.66
N LYS A 269 7.33 -3.41 -4.80
CA LYS A 269 8.31 -3.37 -5.90
C LYS A 269 9.64 -2.70 -5.46
N ILE A 270 9.56 -1.63 -4.67
CA ILE A 270 10.75 -0.98 -4.11
C ILE A 270 11.48 -1.92 -3.16
N LEU A 271 10.78 -2.56 -2.22
CA LEU A 271 11.36 -3.52 -1.29
C LEU A 271 11.97 -4.71 -2.03
N TRP A 272 11.30 -5.21 -3.05
CA TRP A 272 11.81 -6.28 -3.90
C TRP A 272 13.10 -5.89 -4.66
N ASN A 273 13.12 -4.70 -5.26
CA ASN A 273 14.31 -4.21 -5.97
C ASN A 273 15.49 -3.97 -5.00
N LEU A 274 15.22 -3.45 -3.80
CA LEU A 274 16.22 -3.29 -2.76
C LEU A 274 16.79 -4.63 -2.30
N TYR A 275 15.93 -5.64 -2.13
CA TYR A 275 16.35 -7.00 -1.83
C TYR A 275 17.23 -7.59 -2.94
N ARG A 276 16.84 -7.44 -4.21
CA ARG A 276 17.62 -7.94 -5.37
C ARG A 276 18.99 -7.29 -5.50
N VAL A 277 19.11 -6.00 -5.20
CA VAL A 277 20.37 -5.24 -5.36
C VAL A 277 21.29 -5.44 -4.18
N GLY A 278 20.79 -5.41 -2.95
CA GLY A 278 21.58 -5.40 -1.71
C GLY A 278 21.43 -6.63 -0.84
N GLY A 279 20.61 -7.59 -1.27
CA GLY A 279 20.35 -8.83 -0.53
C GLY A 279 19.70 -8.62 0.84
N TYR A 280 19.66 -9.69 1.63
CA TYR A 280 19.01 -9.71 2.94
C TYR A 280 19.64 -8.73 3.95
N ARG A 281 20.95 -8.41 3.82
CA ARG A 281 21.65 -7.50 4.75
C ARG A 281 21.18 -6.05 4.59
N LEU A 282 21.10 -5.55 3.36
CA LEU A 282 20.61 -4.19 3.09
C LEU A 282 19.13 -4.08 3.48
N PHE A 283 18.36 -5.12 3.20
CA PHE A 283 16.97 -5.16 3.60
C PHE A 283 16.79 -5.03 5.13
N LYS A 284 17.54 -5.77 5.93
CA LYS A 284 17.48 -5.66 7.42
C LYS A 284 17.70 -4.23 7.91
N LEU A 285 18.62 -3.50 7.29
CA LEU A 285 18.90 -2.11 7.65
C LEU A 285 17.69 -1.20 7.40
N ILE A 286 16.97 -1.43 6.29
CA ILE A 286 15.79 -0.64 5.89
C ILE A 286 14.53 -1.13 6.59
N ALA A 287 14.46 -2.40 6.94
CA ALA A 287 13.31 -3.00 7.62
C ALA A 287 12.99 -2.31 8.95
N VAL A 288 14.01 -1.93 9.74
CA VAL A 288 13.81 -1.28 11.03
C VAL A 288 13.08 0.07 10.92
N PRO A 289 13.54 1.07 10.15
CA PRO A 289 12.84 2.34 10.02
C PRO A 289 11.46 2.19 9.35
N VAL A 290 11.30 1.29 8.38
CA VAL A 290 10.00 1.01 7.77
C VAL A 290 9.04 0.40 8.80
N THR A 291 9.50 -0.58 9.57
CA THR A 291 8.70 -1.17 10.66
C THR A 291 8.33 -0.14 11.70
N ALA A 292 9.27 0.72 12.11
CA ALA A 292 9.02 1.79 13.06
C ALA A 292 7.93 2.73 12.55
N PHE A 293 7.98 3.12 11.27
CA PHE A 293 6.93 3.92 10.65
C PHE A 293 5.55 3.25 10.76
N TYR A 294 5.41 1.99 10.36
CA TYR A 294 4.13 1.26 10.44
C TYR A 294 3.69 1.02 11.89
N TYR A 295 4.62 0.73 12.80
CA TYR A 295 4.33 0.57 14.21
C TYR A 295 3.77 1.84 14.83
N PHE A 296 4.41 3.01 14.62
CA PHE A 296 3.95 4.27 15.17
C PHE A 296 2.69 4.81 14.48
N SER A 297 2.51 4.53 13.19
CA SER A 297 1.35 5.00 12.42
C SER A 297 0.10 4.11 12.54
N GLY A 298 0.23 2.83 12.93
CA GLY A 298 -0.84 1.85 12.96
C GLY A 298 -1.41 1.61 14.36
N GLN A 299 -2.23 2.52 14.91
CA GLN A 299 -2.74 2.40 16.28
C GLN A 299 -3.58 1.13 16.50
N GLN A 300 -4.53 0.83 15.60
CA GLN A 300 -5.38 -0.36 15.69
C GLN A 300 -4.54 -1.64 15.64
N ALA A 301 -3.63 -1.75 14.66
CA ALA A 301 -2.75 -2.90 14.54
C ALA A 301 -1.87 -3.10 15.78
N ARG A 302 -1.37 -1.98 16.39
CA ARG A 302 -0.63 -2.05 17.66
C ARG A 302 -1.51 -2.53 18.81
N SER A 303 -2.74 -2.04 18.93
CA SER A 303 -3.68 -2.47 19.98
C SER A 303 -3.97 -3.96 19.87
N CYS A 304 -4.28 -4.45 18.66
CA CYS A 304 -4.53 -5.88 18.42
C CYS A 304 -3.28 -6.74 18.70
N SER A 305 -2.10 -6.30 18.23
CA SER A 305 -0.82 -6.94 18.53
C SER A 305 -0.56 -7.02 20.03
N ARG A 306 -0.79 -5.93 20.76
CA ARG A 306 -0.60 -5.88 22.21
C ARG A 306 -1.54 -6.84 22.93
N ARG A 307 -2.85 -6.79 22.63
CA ARG A 307 -3.84 -7.71 23.21
C ARG A 307 -3.45 -9.18 23.01
N TYR A 308 -3.02 -9.53 21.80
CA TYR A 308 -2.54 -10.88 21.50
C TYR A 308 -1.31 -11.25 22.35
N LEU A 309 -0.27 -10.39 22.36
CA LEU A 309 0.96 -10.67 23.11
C LEU A 309 0.74 -10.72 24.62
N ASP A 310 -0.16 -9.90 25.16
CA ASP A 310 -0.52 -9.92 26.58
C ASP A 310 -1.20 -11.25 26.96
N ARG A 311 -2.05 -11.81 26.07
CA ARG A 311 -2.66 -13.14 26.27
C ARG A 311 -1.64 -14.27 26.24
N VAL A 312 -0.73 -14.22 25.25
CA VAL A 312 0.38 -15.18 25.16
C VAL A 312 1.25 -15.12 26.42
N ALA A 313 1.62 -13.91 26.88
CA ALA A 313 2.42 -13.74 28.07
C ALA A 313 1.74 -14.32 29.31
N LYS A 314 0.45 -14.00 29.50
CA LYS A 314 -0.36 -14.53 30.62
C LYS A 314 -0.46 -16.06 30.59
N LYS A 315 -0.70 -16.63 29.41
CA LYS A 315 -0.81 -18.09 29.26
C LYS A 315 0.54 -18.78 29.54
N ARG A 316 1.66 -18.21 29.07
CA ARG A 316 3.02 -18.70 29.37
C ARG A 316 3.32 -18.66 30.86
N GLU A 317 2.93 -17.59 31.56
CA GLU A 317 3.08 -17.47 33.01
C GLU A 317 2.30 -18.57 33.73
N LEU A 318 1.04 -18.83 33.35
CA LEU A 318 0.22 -19.93 33.90
C LEU A 318 0.86 -21.31 33.70
N LEU A 319 1.59 -21.49 32.60
CA LEU A 319 2.32 -22.74 32.29
C LEU A 319 3.72 -22.80 32.94
N GLY A 320 4.08 -21.83 33.79
CA GLY A 320 5.39 -21.80 34.47
C GLY A 320 6.58 -21.40 33.58
N VAL A 321 6.32 -20.86 32.38
CA VAL A 321 7.38 -20.35 31.51
C VAL A 321 7.73 -18.93 31.96
N ALA A 322 9.05 -18.65 32.15
CA ALA A 322 9.52 -17.37 32.62
C ALA A 322 8.93 -16.19 31.80
N ALA A 323 8.31 -15.24 32.51
CA ALA A 323 7.70 -14.06 31.92
C ALA A 323 8.77 -13.10 31.37
N THR A 324 9.10 -13.23 30.10
CA THR A 324 9.83 -12.18 29.37
C THR A 324 8.84 -11.22 28.76
N PRO A 325 8.96 -9.89 29.00
CA PRO A 325 8.06 -8.92 28.39
C PRO A 325 8.08 -9.03 26.87
N LEU A 326 6.92 -9.26 26.26
CA LEU A 326 6.79 -9.37 24.82
C LEU A 326 6.66 -7.98 24.18
N SER A 327 7.42 -7.73 23.11
CA SER A 327 7.49 -6.43 22.45
C SER A 327 6.60 -6.38 21.20
N GLY A 328 5.61 -5.49 21.19
CA GLY A 328 4.80 -5.24 20.00
C GLY A 328 5.65 -4.79 18.79
N PHE A 329 6.73 -4.05 18.99
CA PHE A 329 7.64 -3.68 17.91
C PHE A 329 8.35 -4.88 17.30
N GLN A 330 8.77 -5.84 18.11
CA GLN A 330 9.37 -7.09 17.61
C GLN A 330 8.36 -7.93 16.81
N HIS A 331 7.09 -7.92 17.20
CA HIS A 331 6.03 -8.58 16.42
C HIS A 331 5.88 -7.96 15.02
N PHE A 332 5.87 -6.63 14.91
CA PHE A 332 5.86 -5.94 13.61
C PHE A 332 7.13 -6.21 12.81
N LEU A 333 8.29 -6.24 13.47
CA LEU A 333 9.56 -6.52 12.81
C LEU A 333 9.62 -7.96 12.28
N ALA A 334 9.09 -8.93 13.05
CA ALA A 334 8.98 -10.32 12.60
C ALA A 334 8.07 -10.44 11.37
N PHE A 335 6.95 -9.69 11.32
CA PHE A 335 6.10 -9.62 10.13
C PHE A 335 6.85 -9.07 8.92
N THR A 336 7.61 -7.97 9.10
CA THR A 336 8.39 -7.37 8.01
C THR A 336 9.43 -8.33 7.47
N HIS A 337 10.13 -9.07 8.33
CA HIS A 337 11.06 -10.12 7.92
C HIS A 337 10.34 -11.27 7.20
N GLY A 338 9.21 -11.73 7.73
CA GLY A 338 8.40 -12.78 7.11
C GLY A 338 7.90 -12.40 5.71
N MET A 339 7.62 -11.12 5.45
CA MET A 339 7.25 -10.66 4.10
C MET A 339 8.40 -10.82 3.10
N ILE A 340 9.64 -10.58 3.50
CA ILE A 340 10.81 -10.81 2.63
C ILE A 340 11.05 -12.30 2.42
N ASP A 341 10.92 -13.10 3.46
CA ASP A 341 11.06 -14.56 3.32
C ASP A 341 10.03 -15.13 2.35
N ARG A 342 8.81 -14.60 2.34
CA ARG A 342 7.79 -14.92 1.35
C ARG A 342 8.20 -14.51 -0.07
N LEU A 343 8.72 -13.29 -0.24
CA LEU A 343 9.21 -12.83 -1.53
C LEU A 343 10.38 -13.69 -2.03
N ALA A 344 11.32 -14.06 -1.16
CA ALA A 344 12.41 -14.97 -1.48
C ALA A 344 11.91 -16.38 -1.85
N ALA A 345 10.90 -16.89 -1.14
CA ALA A 345 10.25 -18.16 -1.47
C ALA A 345 9.58 -18.13 -2.86
N TRP A 346 8.89 -17.05 -3.18
CA TRP A 346 8.23 -16.91 -4.50
C TRP A 346 9.22 -16.73 -5.65
N ALA A 347 10.35 -16.08 -5.38
CA ALA A 347 11.41 -15.88 -6.38
C ALA A 347 12.31 -17.11 -6.54
N SER A 348 12.08 -18.17 -5.77
CA SER A 348 12.96 -19.35 -5.73
C SER A 348 14.40 -19.02 -5.30
N ASP A 349 14.58 -17.95 -4.50
CA ASP A 349 15.88 -17.52 -3.97
C ASP A 349 16.27 -18.25 -2.67
N LEU A 350 15.34 -19.01 -2.06
CA LEU A 350 15.62 -19.81 -0.86
C LEU A 350 16.45 -21.04 -1.24
N LYS A 351 17.57 -21.20 -0.53
CA LYS A 351 18.43 -22.40 -0.66
C LYS A 351 18.03 -23.41 0.39
N PHE A 352 17.52 -24.56 -0.08
CA PHE A 352 17.23 -25.69 0.79
C PHE A 352 18.53 -26.26 1.32
N ASP A 353 18.52 -26.85 2.51
CA ASP A 353 19.66 -27.26 3.35
C ASP A 353 20.41 -26.12 4.04
N ASN A 354 20.42 -24.91 3.48
CA ASN A 354 21.06 -23.75 4.13
C ASN A 354 20.04 -22.84 4.82
N ASP A 355 18.97 -22.48 4.14
CA ASP A 355 17.98 -21.49 4.60
C ASP A 355 16.70 -22.13 5.16
N VAL A 356 16.37 -23.34 4.69
CA VAL A 356 15.15 -24.09 5.07
C VAL A 356 15.55 -25.49 5.54
N ILE A 357 15.14 -25.86 6.76
CA ILE A 357 15.39 -27.18 7.33
C ILE A 357 14.11 -27.72 7.99
N PHE A 358 13.97 -29.02 8.07
CA PHE A 358 12.93 -29.65 8.89
C PHE A 358 13.27 -29.51 10.38
N LEU A 359 12.24 -29.28 11.20
CA LEU A 359 12.37 -29.23 12.66
C LEU A 359 12.89 -30.57 13.20
N ASP A 360 12.39 -31.67 12.69
CA ASP A 360 12.71 -33.04 13.08
C ASP A 360 12.41 -34.03 11.94
N GLU A 361 12.84 -35.28 12.11
CA GLU A 361 12.66 -36.35 11.12
C GLU A 361 11.18 -36.70 10.94
N GLU A 362 10.34 -36.62 11.98
CA GLU A 362 8.89 -36.83 11.87
C GLU A 362 8.26 -35.84 10.91
N SER A 363 8.61 -34.56 10.99
CA SER A 363 8.12 -33.51 10.06
C SER A 363 8.50 -33.83 8.62
N ARG A 364 9.69 -34.36 8.42
CA ARG A 364 10.19 -34.76 7.11
C ARG A 364 9.42 -35.97 6.59
N GLU A 365 9.29 -37.00 7.39
CA GLU A 365 8.57 -38.23 7.03
C GLU A 365 7.11 -37.96 6.69
N VAL A 366 6.41 -37.20 7.53
CA VAL A 366 4.98 -36.85 7.31
C VAL A 366 4.78 -36.12 5.99
N LEU A 367 5.71 -35.27 5.60
CA LEU A 367 5.61 -34.54 4.34
C LEU A 367 5.99 -35.42 3.15
N LEU A 368 7.09 -36.20 3.23
CA LEU A 368 7.65 -36.97 2.12
C LEU A 368 6.92 -38.29 1.87
N THR A 369 6.32 -38.89 2.88
CA THR A 369 5.62 -40.16 2.74
C THR A 369 4.36 -39.99 1.88
N LYS A 370 4.25 -40.76 0.82
CA LYS A 370 3.03 -40.79 -0.01
C LYS A 370 1.86 -41.33 0.81
N SER A 371 0.67 -40.74 0.62
CA SER A 371 -0.55 -41.26 1.19
C SER A 371 -0.78 -42.74 0.80
N GLN A 372 -1.25 -43.54 1.72
CA GLN A 372 -1.58 -44.97 1.48
C GLN A 372 -2.60 -45.16 0.34
N THR A 373 -3.44 -44.17 0.09
CA THR A 373 -4.43 -44.17 -0.99
C THR A 373 -3.88 -43.70 -2.33
N GLY A 374 -2.63 -43.24 -2.39
CA GLY A 374 -2.03 -42.60 -3.59
C GLY A 374 -2.60 -41.20 -3.88
N ARG A 375 -3.56 -40.73 -3.10
CA ARG A 375 -4.13 -39.37 -3.23
C ARG A 375 -3.18 -38.34 -2.63
N GLY A 376 -3.33 -37.07 -3.05
CA GLY A 376 -2.60 -35.95 -2.47
C GLY A 376 -3.01 -35.64 -1.03
N LYS A 377 -2.41 -34.59 -0.46
CA LYS A 377 -2.66 -34.15 0.92
C LYS A 377 -3.30 -32.76 0.95
N LEU A 378 -4.21 -32.56 1.91
CA LEU A 378 -4.67 -31.23 2.27
C LEU A 378 -3.83 -30.70 3.43
N ILE A 379 -3.22 -29.54 3.25
CA ILE A 379 -2.30 -28.94 4.19
C ILE A 379 -2.97 -27.76 4.87
N PHE A 380 -3.22 -27.87 6.17
CA PHE A 380 -3.68 -26.76 6.97
C PHE A 380 -2.50 -25.86 7.33
N VAL A 381 -2.57 -24.64 6.88
CA VAL A 381 -1.62 -23.58 7.21
C VAL A 381 -2.33 -22.47 7.97
N SER A 382 -1.58 -21.52 8.49
CA SER A 382 -2.09 -20.31 9.14
C SER A 382 -1.27 -19.10 8.74
N HIS A 383 -1.72 -17.90 9.11
CA HIS A 383 -0.93 -16.69 8.95
C HIS A 383 0.21 -16.64 9.98
N PHE A 384 0.90 -17.75 10.12
CA PHE A 384 1.98 -17.98 11.07
C PHE A 384 3.29 -18.22 10.32
N GLY A 385 4.32 -17.41 10.59
CA GLY A 385 5.61 -17.53 9.91
C GLY A 385 5.52 -17.37 8.38
N VAL A 386 6.14 -18.30 7.67
CA VAL A 386 6.32 -18.25 6.20
C VAL A 386 5.80 -19.54 5.54
N PRO A 387 4.49 -19.79 5.50
CA PRO A 387 3.94 -21.01 4.93
C PRO A 387 4.29 -21.19 3.43
N ASP A 388 4.61 -20.09 2.73
CA ASP A 388 5.03 -20.11 1.32
C ASP A 388 6.36 -20.85 1.10
N ALA A 389 7.19 -21.02 2.15
CA ALA A 389 8.43 -21.81 2.08
C ALA A 389 8.15 -23.30 1.76
N LEU A 390 6.99 -23.83 2.20
CA LEU A 390 6.57 -25.18 1.82
C LEU A 390 6.51 -25.35 0.31
N ARG A 391 5.86 -24.42 -0.36
CA ARG A 391 5.67 -24.54 -1.81
C ARG A 391 6.98 -24.48 -2.55
N ALA A 392 7.86 -23.55 -2.14
CA ALA A 392 9.19 -23.47 -2.72
C ALA A 392 9.95 -24.80 -2.53
N PHE A 393 9.85 -25.39 -1.32
CA PHE A 393 10.42 -26.70 -1.03
C PHE A 393 9.80 -27.80 -1.90
N ALA A 394 8.48 -27.93 -1.94
CA ALA A 394 7.78 -28.99 -2.68
C ALA A 394 8.10 -28.94 -4.18
N GLN A 395 8.17 -27.77 -4.75
CA GLN A 395 8.46 -27.57 -6.17
C GLN A 395 9.93 -27.88 -6.51
N HIS A 396 10.87 -27.45 -5.69
CA HIS A 396 12.30 -27.61 -5.92
C HIS A 396 12.83 -29.03 -5.62
N GLU A 397 12.44 -29.56 -4.44
CA GLU A 397 13.00 -30.83 -3.95
C GLU A 397 12.19 -32.05 -4.37
N LEU A 398 10.87 -31.91 -4.55
CA LEU A 398 9.98 -33.05 -4.76
C LEU A 398 9.33 -33.06 -6.14
N SER A 399 9.50 -32.01 -6.94
CA SER A 399 8.70 -31.79 -8.17
C SER A 399 7.19 -31.90 -7.92
N GLN A 400 6.77 -31.61 -6.69
CA GLN A 400 5.40 -31.73 -6.23
C GLN A 400 4.67 -30.40 -6.40
N ARG A 401 3.48 -30.42 -6.98
CA ARG A 401 2.66 -29.21 -7.11
C ARG A 401 1.86 -28.96 -5.83
N VAL A 402 1.79 -27.69 -5.46
CA VAL A 402 0.99 -27.23 -4.31
C VAL A 402 0.03 -26.15 -4.78
N THR A 403 -1.25 -26.47 -4.84
CA THR A 403 -2.31 -25.50 -5.12
C THR A 403 -2.67 -24.77 -3.83
N THR A 404 -2.51 -23.44 -3.80
CA THR A 404 -2.77 -22.61 -2.63
C THR A 404 -4.09 -21.88 -2.77
N LEU A 405 -4.96 -22.02 -1.77
CA LEU A 405 -6.23 -21.32 -1.69
C LEU A 405 -6.05 -19.97 -0.99
N VAL A 406 -6.33 -18.86 -1.69
CA VAL A 406 -6.11 -17.50 -1.18
C VAL A 406 -7.36 -16.65 -1.35
N PHE A 407 -7.67 -15.80 -0.36
CA PHE A 407 -8.73 -14.79 -0.49
C PHE A 407 -8.21 -13.60 -1.33
N GLN A 408 -8.66 -13.49 -2.59
CA GLN A 408 -8.12 -12.53 -3.56
C GLN A 408 -8.91 -11.23 -3.73
N LYS A 409 -10.16 -11.14 -3.27
CA LYS A 409 -11.06 -10.00 -3.57
C LYS A 409 -10.53 -8.61 -3.17
N HIS A 410 -9.41 -8.56 -2.44
CA HIS A 410 -8.93 -7.32 -1.83
C HIS A 410 -7.55 -6.84 -2.29
N SER A 411 -6.92 -7.49 -3.28
CA SER A 411 -5.59 -7.07 -3.75
C SER A 411 -5.27 -7.43 -5.21
N PRO A 412 -5.94 -6.86 -6.21
CA PRO A 412 -5.60 -7.08 -7.62
C PRO A 412 -4.14 -6.70 -7.92
N GLY A 413 -3.64 -5.62 -7.31
CA GLY A 413 -2.25 -5.21 -7.46
C GLY A 413 -1.22 -6.19 -6.86
N PHE A 414 -1.56 -6.88 -5.77
CA PHE A 414 -0.71 -7.93 -5.19
C PHE A 414 -0.62 -9.14 -6.11
N THR A 415 -1.73 -9.56 -6.69
CA THR A 415 -1.77 -10.66 -7.66
C THR A 415 -0.96 -10.35 -8.91
N GLU A 416 -1.05 -9.10 -9.41
CA GLU A 416 -0.26 -8.66 -10.56
C GLU A 416 1.24 -8.62 -10.25
N PHE A 417 1.61 -8.18 -9.06
CA PHE A 417 2.99 -8.19 -8.57
C PHE A 417 3.56 -9.60 -8.45
N ILE A 418 2.77 -10.56 -7.94
CA ILE A 418 3.18 -11.97 -7.88
C ILE A 418 3.36 -12.55 -9.29
N LYS A 419 2.46 -12.25 -10.23
CA LYS A 419 2.61 -12.68 -11.63
C LYS A 419 3.89 -12.16 -12.28
N GLU A 420 4.30 -10.94 -11.91
CA GLU A 420 5.54 -10.33 -12.42
C GLU A 420 6.79 -11.03 -11.85
N ILE A 421 6.77 -11.39 -10.55
CA ILE A 421 7.93 -12.01 -9.88
C ILE A 421 8.04 -13.50 -10.21
N SER A 422 6.92 -14.22 -10.20
CA SER A 422 6.87 -15.67 -10.40
C SER A 422 5.60 -16.07 -11.16
N PRO A 423 5.65 -16.11 -12.50
CA PRO A 423 4.52 -16.52 -13.33
C PRO A 423 4.00 -17.93 -13.01
N ASP A 424 4.89 -18.84 -12.65
CA ASP A 424 4.54 -20.22 -12.29
C ASP A 424 3.82 -20.30 -10.94
N PHE A 425 4.19 -19.44 -9.99
CA PHE A 425 3.49 -19.32 -8.73
C PHE A 425 2.02 -18.89 -8.93
N SER A 426 1.77 -17.99 -9.85
CA SER A 426 0.43 -17.47 -10.07
C SER A 426 -0.57 -18.48 -10.64
N ARG A 427 -0.10 -19.54 -11.31
CA ARG A 427 -0.94 -20.57 -11.93
C ARG A 427 -1.60 -21.50 -10.92
N ASP A 428 -0.95 -21.72 -9.76
CA ASP A 428 -1.43 -22.65 -8.75
C ASP A 428 -2.10 -21.93 -7.57
N ILE A 429 -2.48 -20.65 -7.75
CA ILE A 429 -3.28 -19.89 -6.79
C ILE A 429 -4.74 -19.90 -7.24
N ILE A 430 -5.63 -20.35 -6.34
CA ILE A 430 -7.07 -20.32 -6.56
C ILE A 430 -7.70 -19.34 -5.57
N ALA A 431 -8.55 -18.44 -6.10
CA ALA A 431 -9.32 -17.53 -5.27
C ALA A 431 -10.46 -18.28 -4.54
N VAL A 432 -10.48 -18.18 -3.22
CA VAL A 432 -11.48 -18.86 -2.37
C VAL A 432 -12.82 -18.11 -2.33
N ASP A 433 -12.86 -16.88 -2.83
CA ASP A 433 -14.05 -16.00 -2.75
C ASP A 433 -15.29 -16.57 -3.43
N ASP A 434 -15.11 -17.51 -4.37
CA ASP A 434 -16.17 -18.18 -5.11
C ASP A 434 -15.88 -19.69 -5.21
N ILE A 435 -15.76 -20.39 -4.07
CA ILE A 435 -15.72 -21.87 -4.09
C ILE A 435 -17.10 -22.36 -4.52
N GLY A 436 -17.26 -22.53 -5.83
CA GLY A 436 -18.38 -23.18 -6.45
C GLY A 436 -18.12 -24.69 -6.66
N ILE A 437 -19.09 -25.35 -7.30
CA ILE A 437 -19.00 -26.76 -7.67
C ILE A 437 -17.78 -27.03 -8.57
N GLU A 438 -17.48 -26.12 -9.49
CA GLU A 438 -16.33 -26.22 -10.41
C GLU A 438 -14.99 -26.19 -9.66
N THR A 439 -14.84 -25.27 -8.69
CA THR A 439 -13.63 -25.20 -7.86
C THR A 439 -13.45 -26.47 -7.04
N ALA A 440 -14.53 -26.99 -6.45
CA ALA A 440 -14.48 -28.23 -5.68
C ALA A 440 -14.11 -29.43 -6.56
N ALA A 441 -14.65 -29.54 -7.78
CA ALA A 441 -14.30 -30.58 -8.74
C ALA A 441 -12.83 -30.48 -9.19
N HIS A 442 -12.34 -29.28 -9.42
CA HIS A 442 -10.93 -29.06 -9.75
C HIS A 442 -9.99 -29.48 -8.61
N LEU A 443 -10.31 -29.11 -7.36
CA LEU A 443 -9.52 -29.52 -6.20
C LEU A 443 -9.55 -31.05 -5.98
N GLU A 444 -10.68 -31.69 -6.25
CA GLU A 444 -10.78 -33.15 -6.21
C GLU A 444 -9.87 -33.80 -7.27
N GLU A 445 -9.80 -33.22 -8.47
CA GLU A 445 -8.87 -33.65 -9.52
C GLU A 445 -7.40 -33.48 -9.09
N VAL A 446 -7.06 -32.33 -8.48
CA VAL A 446 -5.70 -32.05 -7.96
C VAL A 446 -5.31 -33.11 -6.93
N ILE A 447 -6.14 -33.35 -5.93
CA ILE A 447 -5.90 -34.35 -4.89
C ILE A 447 -5.87 -35.76 -5.48
N GLY A 448 -6.75 -36.07 -6.47
CA GLY A 448 -6.79 -37.36 -7.15
C GLY A 448 -5.52 -37.69 -7.91
N ARG A 449 -4.82 -36.70 -8.44
CA ARG A 449 -3.50 -36.89 -9.11
C ARG A 449 -2.34 -37.07 -8.14
N GLY A 450 -2.55 -36.92 -6.85
CA GLY A 450 -1.50 -36.98 -5.83
C GLY A 450 -0.87 -35.62 -5.51
N ASP A 451 -1.38 -34.49 -6.08
CA ASP A 451 -0.90 -33.15 -5.80
C ASP A 451 -1.45 -32.63 -4.45
N TRP A 452 -0.82 -31.59 -3.91
CA TRP A 452 -1.18 -31.05 -2.61
C TRP A 452 -2.03 -29.79 -2.74
N VAL A 453 -2.91 -29.61 -1.75
CA VAL A 453 -3.72 -28.38 -1.60
C VAL A 453 -3.41 -27.75 -0.25
N ALA A 454 -3.10 -26.46 -0.22
CA ALA A 454 -2.86 -25.71 1.01
C ALA A 454 -3.98 -24.69 1.26
N ILE A 455 -4.49 -24.64 2.49
CA ILE A 455 -5.55 -23.72 2.90
C ILE A 455 -5.24 -23.12 4.29
N ALA A 456 -5.43 -21.81 4.45
CA ALA A 456 -5.35 -21.17 5.75
C ALA A 456 -6.61 -21.47 6.57
N ALA A 457 -6.43 -21.95 7.82
CA ALA A 457 -7.51 -22.39 8.69
C ALA A 457 -7.68 -21.53 9.96
N ASP A 458 -6.99 -20.38 10.03
CA ASP A 458 -6.96 -19.50 11.21
C ASP A 458 -7.79 -18.23 11.08
N ARG A 459 -8.29 -17.87 9.89
CA ARG A 459 -9.01 -16.59 9.69
C ARG A 459 -10.33 -16.79 8.95
N THR A 460 -11.34 -16.01 9.41
CA THR A 460 -12.57 -15.83 8.66
C THR A 460 -12.39 -14.75 7.61
N PRO A 461 -12.79 -14.98 6.36
CA PRO A 461 -12.86 -13.91 5.38
C PRO A 461 -13.92 -12.89 5.80
N ASN A 462 -13.63 -11.61 5.59
CA ASN A 462 -14.57 -10.55 5.90
C ASN A 462 -15.70 -10.50 4.88
N ASN A 463 -16.92 -10.67 5.32
CA ASN A 463 -18.07 -10.74 4.45
C ASN A 463 -18.84 -9.42 4.40
N GLN A 464 -18.56 -8.57 3.38
CA GLN A 464 -19.35 -7.35 3.11
C GLN A 464 -20.61 -7.58 2.27
N LYS A 465 -20.91 -8.81 1.83
CA LYS A 465 -22.12 -9.10 1.03
C LYS A 465 -22.78 -10.41 1.46
N ASN A 466 -23.78 -10.29 2.34
CA ASN A 466 -24.90 -11.24 2.54
C ASN A 466 -24.65 -12.77 2.62
N ARG A 467 -23.44 -13.25 2.91
CA ARG A 467 -23.23 -14.66 3.26
C ARG A 467 -22.67 -14.73 4.67
N THR A 468 -23.45 -15.29 5.58
CA THR A 468 -23.00 -15.59 6.95
C THR A 468 -21.91 -16.65 6.88
N ILE A 469 -20.64 -16.26 7.12
CA ILE A 469 -19.56 -17.22 7.23
C ILE A 469 -19.77 -17.99 8.52
N ARG A 470 -19.90 -19.30 8.40
CA ARG A 470 -20.08 -20.15 9.57
C ARG A 470 -18.75 -20.30 10.29
N THR A 471 -18.76 -19.98 11.57
CA THR A 471 -17.64 -20.15 12.49
C THR A 471 -18.01 -21.09 13.60
N VAL A 472 -17.01 -21.68 14.23
CA VAL A 472 -17.11 -22.39 15.49
C VAL A 472 -16.29 -21.66 16.52
N THR A 473 -16.91 -21.34 17.66
CA THR A 473 -16.23 -20.68 18.78
C THR A 473 -15.58 -21.72 19.67
N VAL A 474 -14.28 -21.59 19.89
CA VAL A 474 -13.48 -22.47 20.73
C VAL A 474 -12.54 -21.67 21.62
N PRO A 475 -12.10 -22.20 22.76
CA PRO A 475 -11.07 -21.57 23.58
C PRO A 475 -9.75 -21.44 22.79
N PHE A 476 -9.14 -20.25 22.84
CA PHE A 476 -7.83 -19.94 22.27
C PHE A 476 -7.15 -18.86 23.11
N LEU A 477 -6.01 -19.17 23.73
CA LEU A 477 -5.32 -18.32 24.69
C LEU A 477 -6.25 -17.89 25.86
N ASP A 478 -7.00 -18.85 26.39
CA ASP A 478 -7.97 -18.71 27.48
C ASP A 478 -9.17 -17.77 27.19
N HIS A 479 -9.44 -17.49 25.91
CA HIS A 479 -10.58 -16.68 25.48
C HIS A 479 -11.33 -17.35 24.34
N ASP A 480 -12.63 -17.15 24.29
CA ASP A 480 -13.47 -17.64 23.20
C ASP A 480 -13.10 -16.95 21.86
N ALA A 481 -12.75 -17.75 20.86
CA ALA A 481 -12.30 -17.29 19.56
C ALA A 481 -13.06 -17.97 18.40
N PRO A 482 -13.51 -17.20 17.39
CA PRO A 482 -14.23 -17.75 16.25
C PRO A 482 -13.27 -18.25 15.17
N PHE A 483 -13.29 -19.55 14.90
CA PHE A 483 -12.53 -20.17 13.81
C PHE A 483 -13.42 -20.52 12.61
N PRO A 484 -12.91 -20.43 11.36
CA PRO A 484 -13.68 -20.76 10.17
C PRO A 484 -13.95 -22.26 10.03
N VAL A 485 -15.15 -22.65 9.61
CA VAL A 485 -15.46 -24.06 9.31
C VAL A 485 -15.10 -24.48 7.88
N GLY A 486 -14.86 -23.51 6.99
CA GLY A 486 -14.59 -23.75 5.56
C GLY A 486 -13.50 -24.79 5.28
N PRO A 487 -12.30 -24.69 5.87
CA PRO A 487 -11.22 -25.67 5.69
C PRO A 487 -11.62 -27.10 6.04
N PHE A 488 -12.38 -27.30 7.12
CA PHE A 488 -12.83 -28.63 7.58
C PHE A 488 -13.93 -29.20 6.68
N VAL A 489 -14.81 -28.35 6.17
CA VAL A 489 -15.82 -28.74 5.18
C VAL A 489 -15.16 -29.16 3.87
N LEU A 490 -14.15 -28.43 3.44
CA LEU A 490 -13.36 -28.78 2.25
C LEU A 490 -12.64 -30.12 2.45
N ALA A 491 -12.01 -30.32 3.61
CA ALA A 491 -11.35 -31.59 3.93
C ALA A 491 -12.30 -32.78 3.89
N ASN A 492 -13.52 -32.63 4.46
CA ASN A 492 -14.55 -33.67 4.37
C ASN A 492 -15.01 -33.95 2.93
N LEU A 493 -14.98 -32.97 2.06
CA LEU A 493 -15.31 -33.11 0.64
C LEU A 493 -14.22 -33.85 -0.12
N LEU A 494 -12.96 -33.48 0.09
CA LEU A 494 -11.81 -34.02 -0.63
C LEU A 494 -11.41 -35.44 -0.16
N LYS A 495 -11.87 -35.92 1.00
CA LYS A 495 -11.59 -37.24 1.53
C LYS A 495 -10.12 -37.69 1.37
N CYS A 496 -9.23 -36.85 1.85
CA CYS A 496 -7.80 -37.09 1.77
C CYS A 496 -7.14 -36.90 3.13
N GLU A 497 -5.89 -37.31 3.24
CA GLU A 497 -5.06 -37.06 4.43
C GLU A 497 -4.91 -35.55 4.65
N VAL A 498 -5.09 -35.14 5.91
CA VAL A 498 -4.91 -33.76 6.36
C VAL A 498 -3.69 -33.66 7.26
N VAL A 499 -2.80 -32.75 6.93
CA VAL A 499 -1.60 -32.46 7.72
C VAL A 499 -1.58 -30.97 8.10
N THR A 500 -0.93 -30.66 9.23
CA THR A 500 -0.66 -29.26 9.62
C THR A 500 0.75 -28.89 9.24
N LEU A 501 0.96 -27.63 8.83
CA LEU A 501 2.29 -27.14 8.51
C LEU A 501 2.51 -25.74 9.06
N PHE A 502 3.66 -25.58 9.72
CA PHE A 502 4.20 -24.31 10.15
C PHE A 502 5.64 -24.16 9.62
N ALA A 503 5.98 -22.98 9.12
CA ALA A 503 7.34 -22.62 8.73
C ALA A 503 7.74 -21.39 9.51
N VAL A 504 8.55 -21.56 10.53
CA VAL A 504 8.92 -20.51 11.48
C VAL A 504 10.38 -20.11 11.30
N ARG A 505 10.67 -18.83 11.49
CA ARG A 505 12.03 -18.33 11.45
C ARG A 505 12.70 -18.45 12.79
N GLU A 506 13.82 -19.18 12.85
CA GLU A 506 14.74 -19.21 13.97
C GLU A 506 16.14 -18.77 13.51
N GLY A 507 16.59 -17.63 14.02
CA GLY A 507 17.86 -17.04 13.58
C GLY A 507 17.88 -16.72 12.08
N GLN A 508 18.69 -17.45 11.32
CA GLN A 508 18.81 -17.28 9.87
C GLN A 508 18.06 -18.36 9.07
N LYS A 509 17.48 -19.36 9.74
CA LYS A 509 16.85 -20.51 9.11
C LYS A 509 15.32 -20.48 9.23
N LEU A 510 14.65 -21.06 8.26
CA LEU A 510 13.23 -21.38 8.33
C LEU A 510 13.10 -22.86 8.73
N LEU A 511 12.44 -23.09 9.87
CA LEU A 511 12.15 -24.44 10.36
C LEU A 511 10.76 -24.87 9.89
N ILE A 512 10.69 -25.96 9.14
CA ILE A 512 9.42 -26.58 8.75
C ILE A 512 9.02 -27.63 9.77
N SER A 513 7.86 -27.45 10.38
CA SER A 513 7.19 -28.44 11.22
C SER A 513 5.93 -28.94 10.50
N CYS A 514 5.85 -30.25 10.31
CA CYS A 514 4.69 -30.90 9.70
C CYS A 514 4.21 -32.04 10.60
N ARG A 515 2.91 -32.08 10.87
CA ARG A 515 2.29 -33.12 11.74
C ARG A 515 1.01 -33.68 11.12
N PRO A 516 0.71 -34.96 11.32
CA PRO A 516 -0.57 -35.53 10.92
C PRO A 516 -1.72 -34.86 11.70
N PHE A 517 -2.73 -34.41 10.96
CA PHE A 517 -3.95 -33.88 11.58
C PHE A 517 -5.06 -34.93 11.59
N ALA A 518 -5.36 -35.54 10.46
CA ALA A 518 -6.33 -36.60 10.34
C ALA A 518 -6.05 -37.44 9.08
N SER A 519 -6.28 -38.75 9.11
CA SER A 519 -6.25 -39.59 7.91
C SER A 519 -7.36 -39.19 6.92
N GLU A 520 -8.51 -38.78 7.44
CA GLU A 520 -9.67 -38.22 6.75
C GLU A 520 -10.51 -37.43 7.75
N ILE A 521 -11.05 -36.27 7.35
CA ILE A 521 -12.06 -35.56 8.14
C ILE A 521 -13.43 -36.03 7.71
N SER A 522 -14.21 -36.53 8.71
CA SER A 522 -15.59 -36.98 8.52
C SER A 522 -16.55 -36.07 9.27
N LEU A 523 -17.57 -35.55 8.57
CA LEU A 523 -18.62 -34.68 9.11
C LEU A 523 -20.01 -35.31 8.88
N PRO A 524 -20.40 -36.34 9.65
CA PRO A 524 -21.70 -37.03 9.50
C PRO A 524 -22.87 -36.06 9.73
N ARG A 525 -23.95 -36.19 8.97
CA ARG A 525 -25.08 -35.23 9.02
C ARG A 525 -25.68 -35.06 10.43
N ARG A 526 -25.75 -36.13 11.22
CA ARG A 526 -26.38 -36.12 12.57
C ARG A 526 -25.49 -35.50 13.64
N THR A 527 -24.18 -35.66 13.55
CA THR A 527 -23.18 -35.22 14.54
C THR A 527 -22.21 -34.19 13.96
N ARG A 528 -22.65 -33.47 12.90
CA ARG A 528 -21.78 -32.54 12.14
C ARG A 528 -21.21 -31.43 13.00
N ASP A 529 -22.04 -30.87 13.87
CA ASP A 529 -21.62 -29.72 14.69
C ASP A 529 -20.67 -30.17 15.81
N GLU A 530 -20.91 -31.34 16.42
CA GLU A 530 -20.00 -31.93 17.39
C GLU A 530 -18.65 -32.31 16.77
N ALA A 531 -18.65 -32.90 15.57
CA ALA A 531 -17.44 -33.23 14.84
C ALA A 531 -16.64 -31.97 14.45
N LEU A 532 -17.32 -30.94 13.97
CA LEU A 532 -16.69 -29.63 13.68
C LEU A 532 -16.08 -29.01 14.93
N GLN A 533 -16.82 -29.03 16.06
CA GLN A 533 -16.32 -28.53 17.33
C GLN A 533 -15.01 -29.23 17.72
N ALA A 534 -14.97 -30.56 17.63
CA ALA A 534 -13.80 -31.36 17.99
C ALA A 534 -12.59 -31.07 17.10
N TYR A 535 -12.79 -31.04 15.77
CA TYR A 535 -11.68 -30.72 14.83
C TYR A 535 -11.18 -29.29 14.98
N VAL A 536 -12.08 -28.32 15.14
CA VAL A 536 -11.70 -26.89 15.30
C VAL A 536 -10.98 -26.68 16.64
N THR A 537 -11.43 -27.34 17.73
CA THR A 537 -10.72 -27.27 19.03
C THR A 537 -9.30 -27.81 18.90
N ARG A 538 -9.15 -29.00 18.29
CA ARG A 538 -7.81 -29.57 18.05
C ARG A 538 -6.91 -28.65 17.23
N TRP A 539 -7.44 -27.99 16.19
CA TRP A 539 -6.69 -27.00 15.40
C TRP A 539 -6.27 -25.80 16.23
N ALA A 540 -7.19 -25.25 17.04
CA ALA A 540 -6.91 -24.12 17.92
C ALA A 540 -5.81 -24.45 18.95
N GLU A 541 -5.83 -25.66 19.54
CA GLU A 541 -4.79 -26.14 20.45
C GLU A 541 -3.41 -26.22 19.77
N ILE A 542 -3.35 -26.72 18.52
CA ILE A 542 -2.10 -26.78 17.74
C ILE A 542 -1.58 -25.36 17.46
N LEU A 543 -2.46 -24.45 17.04
CA LEU A 543 -2.09 -23.06 16.78
C LEU A 543 -1.66 -22.35 18.07
N GLU A 544 -2.33 -22.61 19.20
CA GLU A 544 -1.97 -22.07 20.51
C GLU A 544 -0.56 -22.52 20.93
N ALA A 545 -0.25 -23.80 20.77
CA ALA A 545 1.08 -24.33 21.07
C ALA A 545 2.17 -23.61 20.23
N GLN A 546 1.92 -23.36 18.95
CA GLN A 546 2.85 -22.60 18.09
C GLN A 546 2.97 -21.14 18.53
N ALA A 547 1.85 -20.48 18.87
CA ALA A 547 1.84 -19.10 19.35
C ALA A 547 2.59 -18.96 20.69
N LEU A 548 2.51 -19.93 21.56
CA LEU A 548 3.27 -19.96 22.81
C LEU A 548 4.77 -20.20 22.58
N ALA A 549 5.14 -21.04 21.61
CA ALA A 549 6.56 -21.29 21.27
C ALA A 549 7.19 -20.09 20.56
N HIS A 550 6.51 -19.51 19.58
CA HIS A 550 6.99 -18.46 18.70
C HIS A 550 6.07 -17.22 18.69
N PRO A 551 5.96 -16.47 19.80
CA PRO A 551 4.91 -15.45 20.01
C PRO A 551 4.90 -14.33 18.99
N TYR A 552 6.01 -14.04 18.33
CA TYR A 552 6.08 -12.96 17.34
C TYR A 552 5.73 -13.38 15.91
N GLN A 553 5.38 -14.66 15.67
CA GLN A 553 5.23 -15.17 14.31
C GLN A 553 3.80 -15.48 13.89
N TRP A 554 2.80 -15.33 14.76
CA TRP A 554 1.41 -15.29 14.34
C TRP A 554 0.99 -13.85 14.03
N PHE A 555 0.92 -13.54 12.74
CA PHE A 555 0.75 -12.17 12.27
C PHE A 555 -0.69 -11.68 12.39
N ASN A 556 -1.17 -11.60 13.64
CA ASN A 556 -2.49 -11.12 13.98
C ASN A 556 -2.46 -9.62 14.36
N PHE A 557 -2.86 -8.76 13.41
CA PHE A 557 -2.92 -7.30 13.56
C PHE A 557 -4.34 -6.74 13.43
N TYR A 558 -5.36 -7.57 13.65
CA TYR A 558 -6.77 -7.23 13.64
C TYR A 558 -7.48 -7.81 14.87
N ASP A 559 -8.72 -7.38 15.13
CA ASP A 559 -9.50 -7.88 16.26
C ASP A 559 -10.04 -9.28 16.00
N PHE A 560 -9.20 -10.28 16.32
CA PHE A 560 -9.51 -11.70 16.09
C PHE A 560 -10.64 -12.22 17.00
N TRP A 561 -10.75 -11.68 18.23
CA TRP A 561 -11.74 -12.10 19.21
C TRP A 561 -13.04 -11.30 19.17
N HIS A 562 -13.17 -10.34 18.24
CA HIS A 562 -14.34 -9.47 18.10
C HIS A 562 -14.75 -8.75 19.39
N GLU A 563 -13.77 -8.21 20.13
CA GLU A 563 -14.02 -7.48 21.39
C GLU A 563 -14.49 -6.05 21.14
N ASP A 564 -14.00 -5.42 20.04
CA ASP A 564 -14.39 -4.06 19.69
C ASP A 564 -15.88 -3.96 19.27
N ASP A 565 -16.54 -5.10 18.98
CA ASP A 565 -17.99 -5.15 18.66
C ASP A 565 -18.87 -5.28 19.94
N LYS A 566 -18.26 -5.45 21.12
CA LYS A 566 -18.96 -5.68 22.40
C LYS A 566 -18.97 -4.42 23.30
N GLU A 567 -18.22 -3.35 22.94
CA GLU A 567 -18.25 -2.04 23.56
C GLU A 567 -19.10 -1.05 22.73
#